data_29954b65bd5145ea5aabd78a6148a43b
#
_entry.id   29954b65bd5145ea5aabd78a6148a43b
#
_cell.length_a   1.000
_cell.length_b   1.000
_cell.length_c   1.000
_cell.angle_alpha   90.00
_cell.angle_beta   90.00
_cell.angle_gamma   90.00
#
_symmetry.space_group_name_H-M   'P 1'
#
loop_
_entity.id
_entity.type
_entity.pdbx_description
1 polymer ?
#
loop_
_entity_poly.entity_id
_entity_poly.type
_entity_poly.pdbx_seq_one_letter_code
_entity_poly.pdbx_strand_id
1 'polypeptide(L)'
;MLTRRTLFPLVAGGLLAPRIARADLAGIEAAARKEGAITWYTAHTDGESAQIVADAFTQRYPEIKVTLIRTTAQVAYQRLLQDLKNGIAQCDVFSSTDLGHDEALRADGKFAKYAPENAKDLLPAFQGLDPAGTYYPTLSELVVPIYNTAKVKPADAPKSWPDLLDPKWRNQVAVGHPAYSGTVGTWVVAMRKLYGWEYFEKLEANRPLIGRSVNDAVGVLNSGERIVAAGPIGLSQVTAARGNPVGLVYPSDGAVLIVSPSAIMANAPHPNAARLFEEFLLGPTHARLSAEGYRLPVRAGTPVQPGAKPVDEIKVNRLTTAEIVQGIPEVIEQWRDTFGS
;
A
#
# COMPACT_ATOMS: atom_id res chain seq x y z
N MET A 1 3.95 -38.75 71.26
CA MET A 1 3.20 -37.67 70.53
C MET A 1 3.75 -37.55 69.11
N LEU A 2 3.04 -38.11 68.19
CA LEU A 2 3.43 -38.15 66.78
C LEU A 2 2.64 -37.07 66.05
N THR A 3 3.34 -36.05 65.49
CA THR A 3 2.75 -34.98 64.65
C THR A 3 2.69 -35.41 63.16
N ARG A 4 1.48 -35.56 62.67
CA ARG A 4 1.20 -35.81 61.21
C ARG A 4 1.50 -34.55 60.42
N ARG A 5 2.46 -34.64 59.45
CA ARG A 5 2.67 -33.67 58.41
C ARG A 5 1.74 -34.02 57.27
N THR A 6 0.78 -33.15 56.98
CA THR A 6 -0.07 -33.18 55.78
C THR A 6 0.70 -32.58 54.60
N LEU A 7 0.95 -33.41 53.58
CA LEU A 7 1.45 -32.98 52.24
C LEU A 7 0.28 -32.49 51.39
N PHE A 8 0.28 -31.24 50.98
CA PHE A 8 -0.58 -30.71 49.93
C PHE A 8 0.04 -31.00 48.55
N PRO A 9 -0.68 -31.56 47.58
CA PRO A 9 -0.18 -31.67 46.21
C PRO A 9 -0.30 -30.31 45.54
N LEU A 10 0.83 -29.80 45.03
CA LEU A 10 0.88 -28.66 44.10
C LEU A 10 0.31 -29.12 42.75
N VAL A 11 -0.89 -28.68 42.40
CA VAL A 11 -1.42 -28.81 41.06
C VAL A 11 -0.78 -27.71 40.22
N ALA A 12 0.21 -28.07 39.37
CA ALA A 12 0.76 -27.21 38.35
C ALA A 12 -0.25 -27.08 37.22
N GLY A 13 -1.08 -26.02 37.26
CA GLY A 13 -1.94 -25.63 36.17
C GLY A 13 -1.09 -25.09 35.02
N GLY A 14 -0.79 -25.93 34.05
CA GLY A 14 -0.17 -25.49 32.79
C GLY A 14 -1.12 -24.56 32.07
N LEU A 15 -0.74 -23.28 31.95
CA LEU A 15 -1.37 -22.34 31.02
C LEU A 15 -1.14 -22.83 29.58
N LEU A 16 -2.14 -23.48 29.00
CA LEU A 16 -2.21 -23.77 27.59
C LEU A 16 -2.40 -22.43 26.88
N ALA A 17 -1.31 -21.79 26.46
CA ALA A 17 -1.39 -20.72 25.47
C ALA A 17 -2.11 -21.28 24.22
N PRO A 18 -3.09 -20.58 23.65
CA PRO A 18 -3.76 -21.04 22.45
C PRO A 18 -2.71 -21.15 21.33
N ARG A 19 -2.39 -22.40 20.94
CA ARG A 19 -1.67 -22.65 19.69
C ARG A 19 -2.56 -22.14 18.57
N ILE A 20 -2.17 -21.02 17.93
CA ILE A 20 -2.72 -20.64 16.63
C ILE A 20 -2.41 -21.84 15.73
N ALA A 21 -3.44 -22.59 15.33
CA ALA A 21 -3.29 -23.71 14.42
C ALA A 21 -2.68 -23.16 13.13
N ARG A 22 -1.55 -23.72 12.70
CA ARG A 22 -1.01 -23.44 11.36
C ARG A 22 -2.11 -23.73 10.35
N ALA A 23 -2.32 -22.80 9.42
CA ALA A 23 -3.30 -22.98 8.37
C ALA A 23 -2.93 -24.25 7.57
N ASP A 24 -3.88 -25.16 7.45
CA ASP A 24 -3.78 -26.29 6.52
C ASP A 24 -3.98 -25.74 5.10
N LEU A 25 -2.89 -25.32 4.46
CA LEU A 25 -2.93 -24.72 3.12
C LEU A 25 -3.55 -25.65 2.08
N ALA A 26 -3.35 -26.98 2.20
CA ALA A 26 -3.94 -27.94 1.26
C ALA A 26 -5.47 -28.00 1.43
N GLY A 27 -5.96 -27.96 2.67
CA GLY A 27 -7.39 -27.89 2.96
C GLY A 27 -8.01 -26.59 2.51
N ILE A 28 -7.32 -25.45 2.72
CA ILE A 28 -7.76 -24.14 2.24
C ILE A 28 -7.83 -24.12 0.71
N GLU A 29 -6.80 -24.61 0.02
CA GLU A 29 -6.79 -24.68 -1.45
C GLU A 29 -7.95 -25.53 -1.99
N ALA A 30 -8.17 -26.72 -1.42
CA ALA A 30 -9.26 -27.60 -1.84
C ALA A 30 -10.65 -26.98 -1.61
N ALA A 31 -10.83 -26.22 -0.54
CA ALA A 31 -12.07 -25.49 -0.25
C ALA A 31 -12.25 -24.28 -1.17
N ALA A 32 -11.18 -23.50 -1.41
CA ALA A 32 -11.16 -22.35 -2.30
C ALA A 32 -11.54 -22.72 -3.74
N ARG A 33 -11.02 -23.85 -4.25
CA ARG A 33 -11.40 -24.38 -5.57
C ARG A 33 -12.89 -24.70 -5.68
N LYS A 34 -13.52 -25.15 -4.58
CA LYS A 34 -14.97 -25.38 -4.54
C LYS A 34 -15.78 -24.08 -4.48
N GLU A 35 -15.25 -23.05 -3.82
CA GLU A 35 -15.86 -21.70 -3.82
C GLU A 35 -15.82 -21.05 -5.20
N GLY A 36 -14.78 -21.31 -5.99
CA GLY A 36 -14.68 -21.01 -7.41
C GLY A 36 -14.60 -19.54 -7.79
N ALA A 37 -14.62 -18.62 -6.82
CA ALA A 37 -14.59 -17.18 -7.10
C ALA A 37 -13.91 -16.40 -5.96
N ILE A 38 -13.47 -15.18 -6.29
CA ILE A 38 -13.01 -14.15 -5.35
C ILE A 38 -13.28 -12.76 -5.92
N THR A 39 -13.67 -11.82 -5.08
CA THR A 39 -13.78 -10.41 -5.43
C THR A 39 -12.74 -9.60 -4.64
N TRP A 40 -11.84 -8.96 -5.36
CA TRP A 40 -10.76 -8.15 -4.81
C TRP A 40 -11.02 -6.66 -5.05
N TYR A 41 -11.26 -5.90 -3.96
CA TYR A 41 -11.29 -4.43 -3.99
C TYR A 41 -9.90 -3.90 -3.72
N THR A 42 -9.30 -3.17 -4.66
CA THR A 42 -7.91 -2.71 -4.52
C THR A 42 -7.67 -1.28 -4.99
N ALA A 43 -6.80 -0.61 -4.25
CA ALA A 43 -6.21 0.68 -4.60
C ALA A 43 -4.67 0.62 -4.71
N HIS A 44 -4.07 -0.57 -4.63
CA HIS A 44 -2.63 -0.76 -4.46
C HIS A 44 -1.80 -0.24 -5.63
N THR A 45 -2.25 -0.49 -6.86
CA THR A 45 -1.45 -0.22 -8.06
C THR A 45 -2.31 0.44 -9.14
N ASP A 46 -1.75 0.67 -10.32
CA ASP A 46 -2.51 0.96 -11.53
C ASP A 46 -3.32 -0.26 -12.00
N GLY A 47 -4.23 -0.05 -12.95
CA GLY A 47 -5.14 -1.11 -13.41
C GLY A 47 -4.43 -2.27 -14.10
N GLU A 48 -3.39 -1.99 -14.90
CA GLU A 48 -2.60 -3.01 -15.60
C GLU A 48 -1.86 -3.92 -14.61
N SER A 49 -1.17 -3.32 -13.63
CA SER A 49 -0.45 -4.07 -12.59
C SER A 49 -1.39 -4.91 -11.73
N ALA A 50 -2.58 -4.38 -11.37
CA ALA A 50 -3.57 -5.15 -10.61
C ALA A 50 -4.12 -6.34 -11.42
N GLN A 51 -4.33 -6.17 -12.73
CA GLN A 51 -4.77 -7.24 -13.61
C GLN A 51 -3.70 -8.33 -13.74
N ILE A 52 -2.42 -7.97 -13.86
CA ILE A 52 -1.30 -8.93 -13.90
C ILE A 52 -1.30 -9.81 -12.63
N VAL A 53 -1.56 -9.25 -11.46
CA VAL A 53 -1.66 -9.99 -10.20
C VAL A 53 -2.86 -10.95 -10.21
N ALA A 54 -4.02 -10.48 -10.65
CA ALA A 54 -5.24 -11.29 -10.78
C ALA A 54 -5.06 -12.46 -11.76
N ASP A 55 -4.45 -12.19 -12.91
CA ASP A 55 -4.16 -13.19 -13.95
C ASP A 55 -3.18 -14.24 -13.45
N ALA A 56 -2.13 -13.84 -12.76
CA ALA A 56 -1.15 -14.77 -12.18
C ALA A 56 -1.77 -15.67 -11.09
N PHE A 57 -2.71 -15.15 -10.29
CA PHE A 57 -3.48 -15.98 -9.37
C PHE A 57 -4.37 -16.97 -10.12
N THR A 58 -5.13 -16.52 -11.12
CA THR A 58 -6.00 -17.37 -11.94
C THR A 58 -5.19 -18.42 -12.72
N GLN A 59 -4.00 -18.06 -13.22
CA GLN A 59 -3.13 -19.04 -13.89
C GLN A 59 -2.71 -20.17 -12.94
N ARG A 60 -2.46 -19.86 -11.68
CA ARG A 60 -2.11 -20.85 -10.65
C ARG A 60 -3.32 -21.67 -10.16
N TYR A 61 -4.49 -21.03 -10.12
CA TYR A 61 -5.74 -21.61 -9.61
C TYR A 61 -6.89 -21.40 -10.61
N PRO A 62 -6.88 -22.12 -11.74
CA PRO A 62 -7.79 -21.83 -12.86
C PRO A 62 -9.27 -22.05 -12.54
N GLU A 63 -9.59 -22.77 -11.47
CA GLU A 63 -10.96 -22.96 -11.01
C GLU A 63 -11.50 -21.74 -10.24
N ILE A 64 -10.65 -20.77 -9.87
CA ILE A 64 -11.05 -19.61 -9.07
C ILE A 64 -11.04 -18.36 -9.96
N LYS A 65 -12.25 -17.85 -10.25
CA LYS A 65 -12.41 -16.61 -11.02
C LYS A 65 -12.16 -15.40 -10.13
N VAL A 66 -11.25 -14.52 -10.55
CA VAL A 66 -11.00 -13.24 -9.87
C VAL A 66 -11.89 -12.16 -10.47
N THR A 67 -12.71 -11.51 -9.65
CA THR A 67 -13.40 -10.26 -9.97
C THR A 67 -12.60 -9.11 -9.38
N LEU A 68 -11.94 -8.34 -10.26
CA LEU A 68 -11.11 -7.20 -9.87
C LEU A 68 -11.90 -5.90 -9.86
N ILE A 69 -11.95 -5.22 -8.73
CA ILE A 69 -12.49 -3.86 -8.60
C ILE A 69 -11.37 -2.93 -8.18
N ARG A 70 -10.73 -2.31 -9.19
CA ARG A 70 -9.62 -1.39 -8.98
C ARG A 70 -10.09 0.06 -9.11
N THR A 71 -9.84 0.87 -8.06
CA THR A 71 -10.10 2.30 -8.04
C THR A 71 -9.17 3.00 -7.05
N THR A 72 -9.38 4.30 -6.76
CA THR A 72 -8.62 5.01 -5.73
C THR A 72 -9.06 4.57 -4.33
N ALA A 73 -8.19 4.76 -3.33
CA ALA A 73 -8.41 4.25 -1.97
C ALA A 73 -9.74 4.73 -1.37
N GLN A 74 -10.04 6.03 -1.47
CA GLN A 74 -11.27 6.59 -0.94
C GLN A 74 -12.52 6.04 -1.63
N VAL A 75 -12.48 5.89 -2.97
CA VAL A 75 -13.62 5.35 -3.73
C VAL A 75 -13.85 3.87 -3.40
N ALA A 76 -12.78 3.06 -3.29
CA ALA A 76 -12.89 1.67 -2.88
C ALA A 76 -13.49 1.54 -1.46
N TYR A 77 -13.02 2.36 -0.54
CA TYR A 77 -13.49 2.39 0.85
C TYR A 77 -14.96 2.80 0.95
N GLN A 78 -15.36 3.90 0.29
CA GLN A 78 -16.76 4.35 0.30
C GLN A 78 -17.70 3.30 -0.33
N ARG A 79 -17.29 2.65 -1.41
CA ARG A 79 -18.02 1.54 -1.99
C ARG A 79 -18.20 0.40 -1.00
N LEU A 80 -17.11 -0.01 -0.33
CA LEU A 80 -17.15 -1.06 0.68
C LEU A 80 -18.10 -0.69 1.84
N LEU A 81 -18.03 0.54 2.35
CA LEU A 81 -18.93 1.01 3.40
C LEU A 81 -20.40 0.98 2.95
N GLN A 82 -20.67 1.35 1.70
CA GLN A 82 -22.03 1.30 1.13
C GLN A 82 -22.53 -0.15 1.02
N ASP A 83 -21.68 -1.08 0.57
CA ASP A 83 -21.99 -2.51 0.51
C ASP A 83 -22.30 -3.04 1.91
N LEU A 84 -21.44 -2.77 2.90
CA LEU A 84 -21.62 -3.19 4.29
C LEU A 84 -22.92 -2.63 4.90
N LYS A 85 -23.22 -1.35 4.66
CA LYS A 85 -24.45 -0.68 5.14
C LYS A 85 -25.71 -1.33 4.58
N ASN A 86 -25.65 -1.78 3.34
CA ASN A 86 -26.78 -2.44 2.66
C ASN A 86 -26.85 -3.96 2.91
N GLY A 87 -25.95 -4.51 3.75
CA GLY A 87 -25.88 -5.95 4.00
C GLY A 87 -25.38 -6.76 2.79
N ILE A 88 -24.71 -6.11 1.84
CA ILE A 88 -24.17 -6.76 0.64
C ILE A 88 -22.78 -7.30 0.98
N ALA A 89 -22.64 -8.64 0.94
CA ALA A 89 -21.35 -9.31 1.06
C ALA A 89 -20.80 -9.58 -0.35
N GLN A 90 -20.02 -8.66 -0.89
CA GLN A 90 -19.44 -8.78 -2.22
C GLN A 90 -17.90 -8.84 -2.19
N CYS A 91 -17.27 -8.05 -1.34
CA CYS A 91 -15.82 -7.98 -1.22
C CYS A 91 -15.30 -9.16 -0.39
N ASP A 92 -14.35 -9.90 -0.92
CA ASP A 92 -13.63 -10.96 -0.21
C ASP A 92 -12.33 -10.43 0.40
N VAL A 93 -11.55 -9.69 -0.39
CA VAL A 93 -10.28 -9.08 0.03
C VAL A 93 -10.30 -7.58 -0.29
N PHE A 94 -10.00 -6.79 0.73
CA PHE A 94 -9.85 -5.33 0.64
C PHE A 94 -8.38 -4.94 0.73
N SER A 95 -7.94 -4.07 -0.16
CA SER A 95 -6.56 -3.59 -0.21
C SER A 95 -6.52 -2.08 -0.40
N SER A 96 -6.07 -1.35 0.61
CA SER A 96 -6.03 0.11 0.62
C SER A 96 -4.60 0.64 0.60
N THR A 97 -4.43 1.89 0.16
CA THR A 97 -3.20 2.69 0.33
C THR A 97 -3.34 3.70 1.48
N ASP A 98 -4.46 3.67 2.18
CA ASP A 98 -4.74 4.52 3.35
C ASP A 98 -4.94 3.62 4.57
N LEU A 99 -3.94 3.58 5.45
CA LEU A 99 -3.99 2.81 6.70
C LEU A 99 -5.13 3.24 7.64
N GLY A 100 -5.66 4.46 7.49
CA GLY A 100 -6.85 4.92 8.22
C GLY A 100 -8.10 4.11 7.89
N HIS A 101 -8.24 3.68 6.63
CA HIS A 101 -9.32 2.80 6.21
C HIS A 101 -9.22 1.41 6.87
N ASP A 102 -8.00 0.85 6.88
CA ASP A 102 -7.77 -0.47 7.48
C ASP A 102 -7.98 -0.45 8.99
N GLU A 103 -7.50 0.60 9.67
CA GLU A 103 -7.69 0.77 11.10
C GLU A 103 -9.17 0.97 11.48
N ALA A 104 -9.93 1.75 10.73
CA ALA A 104 -11.36 1.93 10.95
C ALA A 104 -12.13 0.62 10.78
N LEU A 105 -11.87 -0.12 9.68
CA LEU A 105 -12.52 -1.42 9.43
C LEU A 105 -12.11 -2.46 10.48
N ARG A 106 -10.85 -2.47 10.92
CA ARG A 106 -10.37 -3.34 12.00
C ARG A 106 -11.08 -3.03 13.32
N ALA A 107 -11.16 -1.76 13.70
CA ALA A 107 -11.84 -1.32 14.93
C ALA A 107 -13.32 -1.72 14.95
N ASP A 108 -13.99 -1.67 13.80
CA ASP A 108 -15.38 -2.08 13.61
C ASP A 108 -15.55 -3.62 13.45
N GLY A 109 -14.48 -4.40 13.58
CA GLY A 109 -14.53 -5.87 13.46
C GLY A 109 -14.90 -6.36 12.06
N LYS A 110 -14.60 -5.57 11.00
CA LYS A 110 -14.95 -5.91 9.62
C LYS A 110 -13.94 -6.82 8.94
N PHE A 111 -12.78 -7.07 9.57
CA PHE A 111 -11.77 -7.99 9.06
C PHE A 111 -11.76 -9.32 9.79
N ALA A 112 -11.54 -10.40 9.06
CA ALA A 112 -11.32 -11.72 9.61
C ALA A 112 -9.93 -11.83 10.22
N LYS A 113 -9.81 -12.53 11.35
CA LYS A 113 -8.50 -12.96 11.86
C LYS A 113 -8.01 -14.15 11.06
N TYR A 114 -6.85 -13.99 10.45
CA TYR A 114 -6.16 -15.06 9.75
C TYR A 114 -4.66 -14.86 9.94
N ALA A 115 -3.91 -15.94 10.12
CA ALA A 115 -2.45 -15.90 10.22
C ALA A 115 -1.86 -16.58 8.98
N PRO A 116 -1.55 -15.81 7.92
CA PRO A 116 -0.98 -16.37 6.70
C PRO A 116 0.37 -17.02 6.97
N GLU A 117 0.61 -18.21 6.39
CA GLU A 117 1.89 -18.89 6.54
C GLU A 117 3.03 -18.08 5.90
N ASN A 118 2.75 -17.41 4.79
CA ASN A 118 3.70 -16.56 4.08
C ASN A 118 4.08 -15.27 4.83
N ALA A 119 3.32 -14.85 5.85
CA ALA A 119 3.65 -13.66 6.64
C ALA A 119 4.97 -13.78 7.44
N LYS A 120 5.43 -15.01 7.72
CA LYS A 120 6.73 -15.26 8.38
C LYS A 120 7.94 -14.78 7.57
N ASP A 121 7.78 -14.68 6.25
CA ASP A 121 8.83 -14.30 5.33
C ASP A 121 8.82 -12.80 4.99
N LEU A 122 7.98 -12.01 5.65
CA LEU A 122 8.04 -10.55 5.56
C LEU A 122 9.38 -10.04 6.09
N LEU A 123 9.93 -9.03 5.40
CA LEU A 123 11.11 -8.32 5.89
C LEU A 123 10.81 -7.70 7.27
N PRO A 124 11.80 -7.64 8.18
CA PRO A 124 11.61 -7.10 9.54
C PRO A 124 10.95 -5.72 9.56
N ALA A 125 11.25 -4.88 8.59
CA ALA A 125 10.65 -3.56 8.45
C ALA A 125 9.13 -3.56 8.22
N PHE A 126 8.56 -4.67 7.77
CA PHE A 126 7.13 -4.81 7.47
C PHE A 126 6.39 -5.73 8.42
N GLN A 127 7.08 -6.35 9.38
CA GLN A 127 6.44 -7.18 10.40
C GLN A 127 5.71 -6.33 11.45
N GLY A 128 4.62 -6.87 12.01
CA GLY A 128 3.89 -6.24 13.11
C GLY A 128 3.14 -4.97 12.73
N LEU A 129 2.77 -4.78 11.47
CA LEU A 129 1.97 -3.64 11.02
C LEU A 129 0.62 -3.60 11.74
N ASP A 130 -0.05 -4.76 11.85
CA ASP A 130 -1.22 -4.98 12.70
C ASP A 130 -0.93 -6.06 13.74
N PRO A 131 -0.77 -5.70 15.03
CA PRO A 131 -0.58 -6.69 16.10
C PRO A 131 -1.77 -7.64 16.32
N ALA A 132 -2.98 -7.26 15.86
CA ALA A 132 -4.17 -8.09 15.96
C ALA A 132 -4.22 -9.20 14.89
N GLY A 133 -3.41 -9.12 13.83
CA GLY A 133 -3.30 -10.10 12.75
C GLY A 133 -4.56 -10.16 11.89
N THR A 134 -5.10 -8.99 11.53
CA THR A 134 -6.29 -8.88 10.69
C THR A 134 -5.98 -8.32 9.30
N TYR A 135 -4.85 -7.64 9.14
CA TYR A 135 -4.34 -7.19 7.84
C TYR A 135 -2.82 -7.28 7.77
N TYR A 136 -2.27 -7.45 6.58
CA TYR A 136 -0.84 -7.67 6.35
C TYR A 136 -0.31 -6.78 5.22
N PRO A 137 0.93 -6.26 5.32
CA PRO A 137 1.56 -5.49 4.25
C PRO A 137 1.84 -6.42 3.06
N THR A 138 1.11 -6.23 1.98
CA THR A 138 1.25 -7.03 0.76
C THR A 138 1.98 -6.28 -0.35
N LEU A 139 2.04 -4.96 -0.25
CA LEU A 139 2.74 -4.11 -1.20
C LEU A 139 3.44 -2.95 -0.48
N SER A 140 4.56 -2.49 -1.05
CA SER A 140 5.15 -1.21 -0.70
C SER A 140 5.57 -0.44 -1.95
N GLU A 141 5.54 0.89 -1.84
CA GLU A 141 5.86 1.82 -2.92
C GLU A 141 6.68 2.99 -2.37
N LEU A 142 7.51 3.61 -3.19
CA LEU A 142 8.12 4.90 -2.84
C LEU A 142 7.51 6.00 -3.70
N VAL A 143 7.21 7.12 -3.06
CA VAL A 143 6.94 8.37 -3.75
C VAL A 143 8.24 9.18 -3.79
N VAL A 144 8.58 9.67 -4.98
CA VAL A 144 9.81 10.41 -5.28
C VAL A 144 9.52 11.56 -6.23
N PRO A 145 10.41 12.56 -6.34
CA PRO A 145 10.37 13.52 -7.44
C PRO A 145 10.59 12.79 -8.79
N ILE A 146 9.73 13.08 -9.74
CA ILE A 146 9.83 12.57 -11.13
C ILE A 146 9.85 13.75 -12.11
N TYR A 147 10.44 13.55 -13.29
CA TYR A 147 10.57 14.61 -14.29
C TYR A 147 10.48 14.09 -15.73
N ASN A 148 10.11 14.96 -16.65
CA ASN A 148 10.08 14.64 -18.09
C ASN A 148 11.49 14.78 -18.68
N THR A 149 12.10 13.67 -19.10
CA THR A 149 13.49 13.62 -19.57
C THR A 149 13.71 14.27 -20.93
N ALA A 150 12.64 14.50 -21.73
CA ALA A 150 12.73 15.23 -22.98
C ALA A 150 12.77 16.76 -22.78
N LYS A 151 12.31 17.25 -21.61
CA LYS A 151 12.20 18.68 -21.32
C LYS A 151 13.12 19.16 -20.20
N VAL A 152 13.53 18.27 -19.30
CA VAL A 152 14.40 18.57 -18.14
C VAL A 152 15.63 17.68 -18.22
N LYS A 153 16.81 18.29 -18.23
CA LYS A 153 18.07 17.52 -18.16
C LYS A 153 18.24 16.91 -16.75
N PRO A 154 18.89 15.76 -16.61
CA PRO A 154 19.13 15.13 -15.30
C PRO A 154 19.83 16.06 -14.28
N ALA A 155 20.73 16.94 -14.74
CA ALA A 155 21.44 17.89 -13.88
C ALA A 155 20.50 18.96 -13.28
N ASP A 156 19.42 19.31 -13.99
CA ASP A 156 18.46 20.35 -13.63
C ASP A 156 17.21 19.81 -12.92
N ALA A 157 17.08 18.46 -12.84
CA ALA A 157 15.96 17.79 -12.18
C ALA A 157 15.96 18.09 -10.66
N PRO A 158 14.77 18.10 -10.01
CA PRO A 158 14.67 18.26 -8.57
C PRO A 158 15.46 17.19 -7.82
N LYS A 159 16.36 17.57 -6.88
CA LYS A 159 17.22 16.67 -6.10
C LYS A 159 16.70 16.43 -4.68
N SER A 160 15.77 17.26 -4.25
CA SER A 160 15.12 17.22 -2.94
C SER A 160 13.65 17.64 -3.09
N TRP A 161 12.84 17.41 -2.06
CA TRP A 161 11.44 17.84 -2.08
C TRP A 161 11.28 19.36 -2.18
N PRO A 162 12.08 20.20 -1.45
CA PRO A 162 12.01 21.65 -1.61
C PRO A 162 12.32 22.15 -3.02
N ASP A 163 13.07 21.40 -3.84
CA ASP A 163 13.37 21.82 -5.21
C ASP A 163 12.11 21.91 -6.09
N LEU A 164 11.01 21.20 -5.74
CA LEU A 164 9.71 21.34 -6.41
C LEU A 164 9.06 22.72 -6.18
N LEU A 165 9.53 23.47 -5.18
CA LEU A 165 9.04 24.80 -4.82
C LEU A 165 9.75 25.93 -5.58
N ASP A 166 10.82 25.61 -6.34
CA ASP A 166 11.54 26.61 -7.13
C ASP A 166 10.58 27.32 -8.10
N PRO A 167 10.52 28.65 -8.14
CA PRO A 167 9.66 29.43 -9.04
C PRO A 167 9.86 29.12 -10.53
N LYS A 168 11.00 28.52 -10.93
CA LYS A 168 11.22 28.03 -12.30
C LYS A 168 10.20 26.96 -12.72
N TRP A 169 9.59 26.28 -11.75
CA TRP A 169 8.57 25.25 -11.98
C TRP A 169 7.13 25.78 -11.98
N ARG A 170 6.93 27.08 -11.97
CA ARG A 170 5.59 27.67 -12.01
C ARG A 170 4.80 27.15 -13.21
N ASN A 171 3.58 26.63 -12.98
CA ASN A 171 2.73 25.93 -13.95
C ASN A 171 3.39 24.66 -14.56
N GLN A 172 4.40 24.08 -13.90
CA GLN A 172 5.13 22.92 -14.40
C GLN A 172 5.09 21.71 -13.44
N VAL A 173 4.50 21.84 -12.27
CA VAL A 173 4.42 20.80 -11.26
C VAL A 173 3.11 20.03 -11.41
N ALA A 174 3.13 18.70 -11.22
CA ALA A 174 1.95 17.87 -11.02
C ALA A 174 2.02 17.12 -9.69
N VAL A 175 0.88 17.03 -9.00
CA VAL A 175 0.72 16.27 -7.74
C VAL A 175 -0.64 15.58 -7.71
N GLY A 176 -0.81 14.62 -6.82
CA GLY A 176 -2.12 14.02 -6.55
C GLY A 176 -2.88 14.80 -5.48
N HIS A 177 -4.14 14.38 -5.22
CA HIS A 177 -5.01 14.96 -4.21
C HIS A 177 -5.16 14.00 -3.01
N PRO A 178 -4.89 14.46 -1.76
CA PRO A 178 -4.90 13.59 -0.58
C PRO A 178 -6.28 13.00 -0.25
N ALA A 179 -7.38 13.68 -0.60
CA ALA A 179 -8.73 13.17 -0.35
C ALA A 179 -9.15 11.98 -1.23
N TYR A 180 -8.41 11.66 -2.29
CA TYR A 180 -8.72 10.52 -3.15
C TYR A 180 -7.74 9.35 -2.99
N SER A 181 -6.50 9.63 -2.58
CA SER A 181 -5.42 8.66 -2.57
C SER A 181 -4.68 8.65 -1.25
N GLY A 182 -4.70 7.51 -0.54
CA GLY A 182 -3.93 7.33 0.69
C GLY A 182 -2.41 7.47 0.47
N THR A 183 -1.91 7.10 -0.71
CA THR A 183 -0.52 7.36 -1.12
C THR A 183 -0.20 8.85 -1.10
N VAL A 184 -1.08 9.68 -1.66
CA VAL A 184 -0.92 11.14 -1.63
C VAL A 184 -1.09 11.68 -0.22
N GLY A 185 -2.09 11.20 0.52
CA GLY A 185 -2.31 11.58 1.92
C GLY A 185 -1.05 11.33 2.77
N THR A 186 -0.47 10.14 2.66
CA THR A 186 0.78 9.80 3.36
C THR A 186 1.94 10.69 2.93
N TRP A 187 2.08 10.99 1.62
CA TRP A 187 3.09 11.92 1.14
C TRP A 187 2.90 13.34 1.70
N VAL A 188 1.67 13.84 1.73
CA VAL A 188 1.35 15.17 2.29
C VAL A 188 1.68 15.23 3.78
N VAL A 189 1.31 14.18 4.56
CA VAL A 189 1.67 14.09 5.99
C VAL A 189 3.18 14.08 6.17
N ALA A 190 3.94 13.35 5.33
CA ALA A 190 5.39 13.31 5.38
C ALA A 190 6.01 14.68 5.09
N MET A 191 5.54 15.39 4.06
CA MET A 191 6.03 16.75 3.72
C MET A 191 5.70 17.74 4.83
N ARG A 192 4.49 17.70 5.39
CA ARG A 192 4.11 18.52 6.56
C ARG A 192 5.02 18.26 7.75
N LYS A 193 5.35 17.00 8.02
CA LYS A 193 6.27 16.61 9.11
C LYS A 193 7.69 17.15 8.91
N LEU A 194 8.19 17.11 7.66
CA LEU A 194 9.56 17.54 7.32
C LEU A 194 9.71 19.06 7.22
N TYR A 195 8.71 19.75 6.70
CA TYR A 195 8.84 21.15 6.26
C TYR A 195 7.74 22.08 6.78
N GLY A 196 6.78 21.60 7.57
CA GLY A 196 5.61 22.36 7.95
C GLY A 196 4.62 22.54 6.79
N TRP A 197 3.49 23.19 7.09
CA TRP A 197 2.45 23.45 6.07
C TRP A 197 2.89 24.50 5.04
N GLU A 198 3.84 25.37 5.39
CA GLU A 198 4.44 26.33 4.45
C GLU A 198 4.95 25.69 3.14
N TYR A 199 5.31 24.40 3.16
CA TYR A 199 5.69 23.66 1.95
C TYR A 199 4.57 23.72 0.92
N PHE A 200 3.35 23.50 1.33
CA PHE A 200 2.18 23.46 0.44
C PHE A 200 1.70 24.84 0.03
N GLU A 201 1.83 25.86 0.89
CA GLU A 201 1.59 27.25 0.55
C GLU A 201 2.54 27.72 -0.57
N LYS A 202 3.84 27.36 -0.46
CA LYS A 202 4.83 27.63 -1.52
C LYS A 202 4.56 26.79 -2.78
N LEU A 203 4.10 25.56 -2.64
CA LEU A 203 3.74 24.71 -3.78
C LEU A 203 2.53 25.28 -4.53
N GLU A 204 1.53 25.81 -3.82
CA GLU A 204 0.37 26.48 -4.42
C GLU A 204 0.80 27.67 -5.29
N ALA A 205 1.78 28.48 -4.84
CA ALA A 205 2.31 29.60 -5.62
C ALA A 205 2.89 29.16 -6.99
N ASN A 206 3.32 27.90 -7.12
CA ASN A 206 3.74 27.29 -8.37
C ASN A 206 2.57 26.79 -9.22
N ARG A 207 1.32 26.91 -8.76
CA ARG A 207 0.09 26.50 -9.48
C ARG A 207 0.18 25.07 -10.02
N PRO A 208 0.31 24.08 -9.15
CA PRO A 208 0.43 22.68 -9.58
C PRO A 208 -0.86 22.23 -10.28
N LEU A 209 -0.72 21.29 -11.21
CA LEU A 209 -1.85 20.51 -11.68
C LEU A 209 -2.12 19.40 -10.65
N ILE A 210 -3.33 19.38 -10.12
CA ILE A 210 -3.75 18.42 -9.10
C ILE A 210 -4.58 17.32 -9.77
N GLY A 211 -4.01 16.10 -9.85
CA GLY A 211 -4.70 14.89 -10.29
C GLY A 211 -5.34 14.17 -9.10
N ARG A 212 -6.00 13.04 -9.36
CA ARG A 212 -6.63 12.23 -8.30
C ARG A 212 -5.62 11.39 -7.52
N SER A 213 -4.49 11.02 -8.16
CA SER A 213 -3.49 10.12 -7.58
C SER A 213 -2.09 10.45 -8.06
N VAL A 214 -1.07 9.84 -7.47
CA VAL A 214 0.32 9.90 -7.95
C VAL A 214 0.49 9.26 -9.34
N ASN A 215 -0.39 8.33 -9.72
CA ASN A 215 -0.36 7.70 -11.04
C ASN A 215 -0.77 8.69 -12.14
N ASP A 216 -1.74 9.58 -11.87
CA ASP A 216 -2.15 10.61 -12.81
C ASP A 216 -1.00 11.58 -13.11
N ALA A 217 -0.18 11.88 -12.08
CA ALA A 217 1.00 12.72 -12.25
C ALA A 217 2.00 12.12 -13.24
N VAL A 218 2.17 10.77 -13.29
CA VAL A 218 3.01 10.11 -14.30
C VAL A 218 2.47 10.31 -15.72
N GLY A 219 1.14 10.19 -15.90
CA GLY A 219 0.48 10.42 -17.19
C GLY A 219 0.65 11.86 -17.70
N VAL A 220 0.42 12.83 -16.81
CA VAL A 220 0.58 14.26 -17.08
C VAL A 220 2.04 14.59 -17.44
N LEU A 221 2.99 13.97 -16.75
CA LEU A 221 4.41 14.12 -17.03
C LEU A 221 4.80 13.51 -18.37
N ASN A 222 4.30 12.32 -18.67
CA ASN A 222 4.55 11.61 -19.92
C ASN A 222 4.04 12.40 -21.14
N SER A 223 2.87 13.01 -21.04
CA SER A 223 2.32 13.88 -22.10
C SER A 223 3.10 15.20 -22.25
N GLY A 224 3.88 15.58 -21.24
CA GLY A 224 4.61 16.84 -21.20
C GLY A 224 3.74 18.06 -20.88
N GLU A 225 2.52 17.86 -20.39
CA GLU A 225 1.66 18.94 -19.88
C GLU A 225 2.24 19.59 -18.64
N ARG A 226 2.89 18.79 -17.79
CA ARG A 226 3.77 19.23 -16.71
C ARG A 226 5.10 18.50 -16.82
N ILE A 227 6.16 19.04 -16.24
CA ILE A 227 7.52 18.52 -16.47
C ILE A 227 8.21 18.02 -15.20
N VAL A 228 7.68 18.33 -14.02
CA VAL A 228 8.12 17.76 -12.73
C VAL A 228 6.91 17.37 -11.90
N ALA A 229 7.05 16.36 -11.04
CA ALA A 229 5.94 15.88 -10.23
C ALA A 229 6.40 15.11 -8.98
N ALA A 230 5.48 14.86 -8.05
CA ALA A 230 5.59 13.80 -7.05
C ALA A 230 4.94 12.53 -7.62
N GLY A 231 5.70 11.46 -7.80
CA GLY A 231 5.21 10.23 -8.44
C GLY A 231 5.75 8.95 -7.83
N PRO A 232 5.10 7.79 -8.10
CA PRO A 232 5.53 6.49 -7.60
C PRO A 232 6.71 5.96 -8.41
N ILE A 233 7.65 5.26 -7.76
CA ILE A 233 8.79 4.68 -8.47
C ILE A 233 8.35 3.60 -9.46
N GLY A 234 7.43 2.71 -9.07
CA GLY A 234 7.03 1.56 -9.87
C GLY A 234 6.51 1.99 -11.25
N LEU A 235 5.40 2.72 -11.30
CA LEU A 235 4.81 3.16 -12.57
C LEU A 235 5.75 4.06 -13.36
N SER A 236 6.55 4.91 -12.69
CA SER A 236 7.51 5.78 -13.37
C SER A 236 8.60 4.99 -14.08
N GLN A 237 9.18 3.97 -13.44
CA GLN A 237 10.21 3.11 -14.04
C GLN A 237 9.66 2.21 -15.14
N VAL A 238 8.46 1.63 -14.95
CA VAL A 238 7.78 0.86 -16.00
C VAL A 238 7.52 1.74 -17.23
N THR A 239 7.07 2.98 -17.01
CA THR A 239 6.83 3.95 -18.09
C THR A 239 8.13 4.30 -18.83
N ALA A 240 9.22 4.54 -18.08
CA ALA A 240 10.55 4.80 -18.66
C ALA A 240 11.10 3.59 -19.43
N ALA A 241 10.96 2.38 -18.89
CA ALA A 241 11.41 1.14 -19.55
C ALA A 241 10.68 0.87 -20.88
N ARG A 242 9.47 1.42 -21.07
CA ARG A 242 8.72 1.40 -22.32
C ARG A 242 9.16 2.51 -23.32
N GLY A 243 10.23 3.24 -23.00
CA GLY A 243 10.77 4.30 -23.87
C GLY A 243 10.09 5.66 -23.74
N ASN A 244 9.22 5.85 -22.75
CA ASN A 244 8.58 7.14 -22.50
C ASN A 244 9.52 8.10 -21.74
N PRO A 245 9.36 9.43 -21.92
CA PRO A 245 10.27 10.43 -21.37
C PRO A 245 10.04 10.69 -19.87
N VAL A 246 10.08 9.68 -19.04
CA VAL A 246 9.93 9.77 -17.57
C VAL A 246 11.23 9.39 -16.89
N GLY A 247 11.74 10.27 -16.03
CA GLY A 247 12.87 10.02 -15.15
C GLY A 247 12.46 10.20 -13.70
N LEU A 248 13.22 9.64 -12.78
CA LEU A 248 13.01 9.79 -11.34
C LEU A 248 14.30 10.19 -10.62
N VAL A 249 14.14 10.76 -9.46
CA VAL A 249 15.26 11.11 -8.57
C VAL A 249 14.99 10.52 -7.19
N TYR A 250 15.96 9.81 -6.62
CA TYR A 250 15.93 9.47 -5.20
C TYR A 250 16.36 10.72 -4.42
N PRO A 251 15.42 11.39 -3.73
CA PRO A 251 15.69 12.69 -3.16
C PRO A 251 16.65 12.61 -1.97
N SER A 252 17.55 13.60 -1.85
CA SER A 252 18.58 13.64 -0.80
C SER A 252 18.02 13.72 0.61
N ASP A 253 16.81 14.24 0.75
CA ASP A 253 16.02 14.34 1.99
C ASP A 253 15.12 13.13 2.27
N GLY A 254 15.08 12.17 1.33
CA GLY A 254 14.48 10.87 1.49
C GLY A 254 13.15 10.69 0.74
N ALA A 255 13.02 9.54 0.09
CA ALA A 255 11.78 9.10 -0.53
C ALA A 255 10.69 8.81 0.53
N VAL A 256 9.42 8.97 0.21
CA VAL A 256 8.33 8.64 1.13
C VAL A 256 7.88 7.20 0.92
N LEU A 257 8.01 6.38 1.96
CA LEU A 257 7.58 4.98 1.94
C LEU A 257 6.07 4.89 2.18
N ILE A 258 5.41 4.23 1.27
CA ILE A 258 4.01 3.83 1.37
C ILE A 258 3.96 2.33 1.64
N VAL A 259 3.25 1.94 2.68
CA VAL A 259 2.96 0.53 2.99
C VAL A 259 1.47 0.30 2.76
N SER A 260 1.15 -0.67 1.93
CA SER A 260 -0.23 -0.95 1.51
C SER A 260 -0.62 -2.36 1.95
N PRO A 261 -1.52 -2.49 2.94
CA PRO A 261 -1.96 -3.78 3.41
C PRO A 261 -3.11 -4.35 2.59
N SER A 262 -3.32 -5.66 2.76
CA SER A 262 -4.53 -6.36 2.38
C SER A 262 -5.17 -7.01 3.60
N ALA A 263 -6.48 -7.18 3.57
CA ALA A 263 -7.27 -7.80 4.62
C ALA A 263 -8.40 -8.65 4.04
N ILE A 264 -8.71 -9.75 4.72
CA ILE A 264 -9.86 -10.59 4.41
C ILE A 264 -11.08 -10.00 5.11
N MET A 265 -12.18 -9.82 4.39
CA MET A 265 -13.44 -9.36 4.99
C MET A 265 -14.01 -10.41 5.94
N ALA A 266 -14.54 -9.98 7.11
CA ALA A 266 -15.17 -10.89 8.08
C ALA A 266 -16.43 -11.58 7.52
N ASN A 267 -17.10 -10.95 6.57
CA ASN A 267 -18.28 -11.45 5.86
C ASN A 267 -17.97 -11.86 4.41
N ALA A 268 -16.71 -12.21 4.12
CA ALA A 268 -16.29 -12.64 2.78
C ALA A 268 -17.21 -13.74 2.24
N PRO A 269 -17.79 -13.59 1.03
CA PRO A 269 -18.59 -14.65 0.40
C PRO A 269 -17.80 -15.94 0.13
N HIS A 270 -16.48 -15.80 -0.13
CA HIS A 270 -15.59 -16.90 -0.48
C HIS A 270 -14.39 -16.92 0.49
N PRO A 271 -14.60 -17.30 1.77
CA PRO A 271 -13.60 -17.10 2.83
C PRO A 271 -12.33 -17.95 2.65
N ASN A 272 -12.40 -19.11 1.99
CA ASN A 272 -11.21 -19.92 1.72
C ASN A 272 -10.45 -19.42 0.50
N ALA A 273 -11.15 -18.96 -0.55
CA ALA A 273 -10.52 -18.28 -1.68
C ALA A 273 -9.85 -16.98 -1.24
N ALA A 274 -10.45 -16.22 -0.31
CA ALA A 274 -9.85 -15.04 0.29
C ALA A 274 -8.55 -15.35 1.06
N ARG A 275 -8.54 -16.43 1.87
CA ARG A 275 -7.32 -16.89 2.57
C ARG A 275 -6.24 -17.33 1.60
N LEU A 276 -6.60 -18.07 0.56
CA LEU A 276 -5.66 -18.52 -0.46
C LEU A 276 -5.08 -17.33 -1.25
N PHE A 277 -5.91 -16.31 -1.52
CA PHE A 277 -5.46 -15.09 -2.19
C PHE A 277 -4.54 -14.24 -1.30
N GLU A 278 -4.82 -14.16 0.01
CA GLU A 278 -3.92 -13.48 0.97
C GLU A 278 -2.56 -14.18 1.05
N GLU A 279 -2.53 -15.53 1.07
CA GLU A 279 -1.28 -16.31 0.95
C GLU A 279 -0.55 -16.02 -0.36
N PHE A 280 -1.28 -15.86 -1.47
CA PHE A 280 -0.68 -15.52 -2.76
C PHE A 280 -0.09 -14.11 -2.75
N LEU A 281 -0.80 -13.11 -2.19
CA LEU A 281 -0.33 -11.73 -2.08
C LEU A 281 0.93 -11.59 -1.20
N LEU A 282 1.09 -12.45 -0.19
CA LEU A 282 2.29 -12.53 0.65
C LEU A 282 3.34 -13.50 0.10
N GLY A 283 2.99 -14.23 -0.97
CA GLY A 283 3.80 -15.29 -1.53
C GLY A 283 4.88 -14.82 -2.52
N PRO A 284 5.77 -15.74 -2.90
CA PRO A 284 6.92 -15.41 -3.75
C PRO A 284 6.53 -14.96 -5.17
N THR A 285 5.39 -15.42 -5.70
CA THR A 285 4.93 -15.02 -7.04
C THR A 285 4.55 -13.54 -7.06
N HIS A 286 3.73 -13.08 -6.11
CA HIS A 286 3.37 -11.67 -6.02
C HIS A 286 4.57 -10.78 -5.69
N ALA A 287 5.48 -11.24 -4.82
CA ALA A 287 6.71 -10.52 -4.51
C ALA A 287 7.58 -10.32 -5.78
N ARG A 288 7.71 -11.35 -6.63
CA ARG A 288 8.41 -11.25 -7.92
C ARG A 288 7.72 -10.27 -8.87
N LEU A 289 6.40 -10.35 -9.02
CA LEU A 289 5.62 -9.42 -9.86
C LEU A 289 5.75 -7.97 -9.38
N SER A 290 5.76 -7.75 -8.07
CA SER A 290 5.98 -6.42 -7.47
C SER A 290 7.37 -5.89 -7.80
N ALA A 291 8.41 -6.74 -7.69
CA ALA A 291 9.78 -6.38 -8.05
C ALA A 291 9.92 -6.11 -9.56
N GLU A 292 9.31 -6.94 -10.43
CA GLU A 292 9.25 -6.70 -11.89
C GLU A 292 8.58 -5.36 -12.24
N GLY A 293 7.62 -4.92 -11.41
CA GLY A 293 7.03 -3.59 -11.43
C GLY A 293 7.86 -2.52 -10.71
N TYR A 294 9.13 -2.77 -10.41
CA TYR A 294 10.06 -1.85 -9.75
C TYR A 294 9.60 -1.35 -8.36
N ARG A 295 8.73 -2.10 -7.68
CA ARG A 295 8.30 -1.77 -6.32
C ARG A 295 9.27 -2.36 -5.29
N LEU A 296 9.32 -1.77 -4.11
CA LEU A 296 10.11 -2.33 -3.03
C LEU A 296 9.51 -3.66 -2.56
N PRO A 297 10.31 -4.71 -2.42
CA PRO A 297 9.81 -5.98 -1.92
C PRO A 297 9.43 -5.86 -0.44
N VAL A 298 8.29 -6.42 -0.07
CA VAL A 298 7.88 -6.61 1.35
C VAL A 298 8.37 -7.96 1.89
N ARG A 299 8.72 -8.90 0.99
CA ARG A 299 9.13 -10.28 1.30
C ARG A 299 10.65 -10.44 1.19
N ALA A 300 11.25 -11.14 2.15
CA ALA A 300 12.66 -11.51 2.13
C ALA A 300 12.99 -12.42 0.92
N GLY A 301 14.21 -12.30 0.41
CA GLY A 301 14.70 -13.11 -0.72
C GLY A 301 14.12 -12.71 -2.08
N THR A 302 13.35 -11.62 -2.17
CA THR A 302 12.86 -11.10 -3.46
C THR A 302 14.00 -10.37 -4.19
N PRO A 303 14.33 -10.73 -5.43
CA PRO A 303 15.37 -10.03 -6.19
C PRO A 303 14.95 -8.61 -6.56
N VAL A 304 15.90 -7.69 -6.59
CA VAL A 304 15.73 -6.32 -7.07
C VAL A 304 15.89 -6.31 -8.60
N GLN A 305 15.05 -5.56 -9.31
CA GLN A 305 15.15 -5.44 -10.76
C GLN A 305 16.42 -4.69 -11.18
N PRO A 306 17.02 -5.04 -12.32
CA PRO A 306 18.10 -4.28 -12.90
C PRO A 306 17.71 -2.80 -13.09
N GLY A 307 18.54 -1.89 -12.58
CA GLY A 307 18.29 -0.45 -12.62
C GLY A 307 17.47 0.11 -11.46
N ALA A 308 16.88 -0.74 -10.61
CA ALA A 308 16.31 -0.29 -9.33
C ALA A 308 17.44 -0.21 -8.26
N LYS A 309 17.31 0.77 -7.34
CA LYS A 309 18.20 0.83 -6.18
C LYS A 309 17.77 -0.16 -5.11
N PRO A 310 18.71 -0.87 -4.47
CA PRO A 310 18.44 -1.61 -3.24
C PRO A 310 17.88 -0.68 -2.14
N VAL A 311 16.96 -1.19 -1.33
CA VAL A 311 16.26 -0.38 -0.31
C VAL A 311 17.20 0.20 0.74
N ASP A 312 18.27 -0.49 1.08
CA ASP A 312 19.32 -0.08 2.02
C ASP A 312 20.22 1.06 1.48
N GLU A 313 20.19 1.30 0.17
CA GLU A 313 20.85 2.44 -0.47
C GLU A 313 19.94 3.66 -0.63
N ILE A 314 18.67 3.55 -0.25
CA ILE A 314 17.68 4.62 -0.39
C ILE A 314 17.40 5.25 0.97
N LYS A 315 17.61 6.56 1.08
CA LYS A 315 17.10 7.30 2.25
C LYS A 315 15.58 7.32 2.20
N VAL A 316 14.94 6.84 3.25
CA VAL A 316 13.48 6.66 3.31
C VAL A 316 12.88 7.42 4.48
N ASN A 317 11.85 8.20 4.21
CA ASN A 317 10.95 8.79 5.20
C ASN A 317 9.78 7.82 5.43
N ARG A 318 9.71 7.25 6.62
CA ARG A 318 8.64 6.35 7.04
C ARG A 318 7.80 7.03 8.12
N LEU A 319 6.50 7.01 7.94
CA LEU A 319 5.52 7.39 8.95
C LEU A 319 5.05 6.14 9.71
N THR A 320 4.70 6.33 10.97
CA THR A 320 3.99 5.31 11.76
C THR A 320 2.53 5.24 11.34
N THR A 321 1.86 4.11 11.63
CA THR A 321 0.41 3.97 11.39
C THR A 321 -0.37 5.10 12.07
N ALA A 322 -0.02 5.45 13.32
CA ALA A 322 -0.68 6.52 14.06
C ALA A 322 -0.55 7.90 13.36
N GLU A 323 0.65 8.22 12.85
CA GLU A 323 0.88 9.48 12.11
C GLU A 323 0.06 9.54 10.83
N ILE A 324 -0.13 8.41 10.14
CA ILE A 324 -0.94 8.34 8.91
C ILE A 324 -2.43 8.49 9.25
N VAL A 325 -2.91 7.70 10.21
CA VAL A 325 -4.33 7.68 10.63
C VAL A 325 -4.82 9.03 11.11
N GLN A 326 -4.00 9.71 11.94
CA GLN A 326 -4.32 11.04 12.44
C GLN A 326 -4.07 12.13 11.40
N GLY A 327 -2.99 12.01 10.64
CA GLY A 327 -2.52 13.06 9.76
C GLY A 327 -3.32 13.21 8.48
N ILE A 328 -3.80 12.12 7.86
CA ILE A 328 -4.53 12.22 6.57
C ILE A 328 -5.79 13.06 6.67
N PRO A 329 -6.70 12.86 7.65
CA PRO A 329 -7.87 13.74 7.78
C PRO A 329 -7.51 15.22 7.94
N GLU A 330 -6.51 15.52 8.79
CA GLU A 330 -6.07 16.89 9.03
C GLU A 330 -5.50 17.55 7.77
N VAL A 331 -4.64 16.83 7.02
CA VAL A 331 -4.04 17.41 5.80
C VAL A 331 -5.06 17.56 4.67
N ILE A 332 -6.13 16.76 4.63
CA ILE A 332 -7.21 16.95 3.67
C ILE A 332 -7.92 18.28 3.91
N GLU A 333 -8.19 18.64 5.17
CA GLU A 333 -8.78 19.93 5.51
C GLU A 333 -7.87 21.10 5.15
N GLN A 334 -6.59 21.04 5.57
CA GLN A 334 -5.58 22.05 5.24
C GLN A 334 -5.38 22.19 3.72
N TRP A 335 -5.43 21.05 2.99
CA TRP A 335 -5.33 21.04 1.52
C TRP A 335 -6.46 21.81 0.85
N ARG A 336 -7.70 21.56 1.30
CA ARG A 336 -8.88 22.27 0.79
C ARG A 336 -8.77 23.77 1.01
N ASP A 337 -8.29 24.20 2.19
CA ASP A 337 -8.13 25.61 2.52
C ASP A 337 -7.05 26.28 1.66
N THR A 338 -5.99 25.55 1.28
CA THR A 338 -4.86 26.09 0.52
C THR A 338 -5.11 26.04 -1.00
N PHE A 339 -5.64 24.93 -1.52
CA PHE A 339 -5.79 24.70 -2.98
C PHE A 339 -7.22 24.89 -3.49
N GLY A 340 -8.21 25.07 -2.61
CA GLY A 340 -9.62 25.29 -2.99
C GLY A 340 -10.31 24.04 -3.55
N SER A 341 -9.79 22.83 -3.28
CA SER A 341 -10.29 21.60 -3.87
C SER A 341 -10.39 20.45 -2.85
#